data_89652a6ebab05629d15a3896389b1209
#
_entry.id   89652a6ebab05629d15a3896389b1209
#
_cell.length_a   1.000
_cell.length_b   1.000
_cell.length_c   1.000
_cell.angle_alpha   90.00
_cell.angle_beta   90.00
_cell.angle_gamma   90.00
#
_symmetry.space_group_name_H-M   'P 1'
#
loop_
_entity.id
_entity.type
_entity.pdbx_description
1 polymer ?
#
loop_
_entity_poly.entity_id
_entity_poly.type
_entity_poly.pdbx_seq_one_letter_code
_entity_poly.pdbx_strand_id
1 'polypeptide(L)'
;MGHERLGDFCDQLIKLQATVKSHFPHIKVMRSIPIQQTGGAEALETLAFARRFEPTSDFFLTDTFLSKASGGDQNSQPVQGFVGITGKVCNWKTARKLAESSRIPVILAGGISPQNAVDGIQQVHPAGVDSCTLTNAHDKNGRPIRFKKDLAKVKQLVEAVRGAEIALSSRYDDNA
;
A
#
# COMPACT_ATOMS: atom_id res chain seq x y z
N MET A 1 -12.32 -24.95 8.83
CA MET A 1 -11.13 -24.76 9.70
C MET A 1 -10.23 -23.57 9.34
N GLY A 2 -10.28 -22.99 8.14
CA GLY A 2 -9.41 -21.84 7.76
C GLY A 2 -9.88 -20.47 8.27
N HIS A 3 -11.17 -20.19 8.25
CA HIS A 3 -11.72 -18.87 8.59
C HIS A 3 -11.65 -18.53 10.08
N GLU A 4 -11.86 -19.49 10.97
CA GLU A 4 -11.74 -19.29 12.43
C GLU A 4 -10.31 -18.90 12.81
N ARG A 5 -9.30 -19.61 12.32
CA ARG A 5 -7.89 -19.30 12.61
C ARG A 5 -7.46 -17.91 12.12
N LEU A 6 -7.98 -17.46 10.97
CA LEU A 6 -7.68 -16.12 10.47
C LEU A 6 -8.37 -15.05 11.34
N GLY A 7 -9.58 -15.33 11.81
CA GLY A 7 -10.29 -14.48 12.76
C GLY A 7 -9.49 -14.26 14.04
N ASP A 8 -9.09 -15.33 14.69
CA ASP A 8 -8.29 -15.32 15.93
C ASP A 8 -6.96 -14.59 15.76
N PHE A 9 -6.28 -14.80 14.63
CA PHE A 9 -5.02 -14.11 14.33
C PHE A 9 -5.21 -12.59 14.18
N CYS A 10 -6.26 -12.16 13.50
CA CYS A 10 -6.59 -10.73 13.40
C CYS A 10 -6.88 -10.12 14.77
N ASP A 11 -7.63 -10.81 15.63
CA ASP A 11 -7.96 -10.33 16.98
C ASP A 11 -6.71 -10.19 17.87
N GLN A 12 -5.77 -11.14 17.77
CA GLN A 12 -4.48 -11.03 18.44
C GLN A 12 -3.66 -9.82 17.97
N LEU A 13 -3.63 -9.57 16.66
CA LEU A 13 -2.94 -8.40 16.10
C LEU A 13 -3.59 -7.08 16.52
N ILE A 14 -4.91 -7.00 16.52
CA ILE A 14 -5.66 -5.83 16.99
C ILE A 14 -5.36 -5.56 18.46
N LYS A 15 -5.39 -6.60 19.29
CA LYS A 15 -5.03 -6.50 20.70
C LYS A 15 -3.59 -6.02 20.90
N LEU A 16 -2.64 -6.56 20.11
CA LEU A 16 -1.25 -6.12 20.13
C LEU A 16 -1.11 -4.64 19.78
N GLN A 17 -1.75 -4.18 18.69
CA GLN A 17 -1.72 -2.78 18.29
C GLN A 17 -2.33 -1.87 19.37
N ALA A 18 -3.45 -2.25 19.95
CA ALA A 18 -4.07 -1.52 21.05
C ALA A 18 -3.15 -1.44 22.28
N THR A 19 -2.47 -2.52 22.62
CA THR A 19 -1.49 -2.56 23.70
C THR A 19 -0.30 -1.64 23.43
N VAL A 20 0.24 -1.65 22.21
CA VAL A 20 1.34 -0.75 21.81
C VAL A 20 0.91 0.71 21.95
N LYS A 21 -0.26 1.07 21.44
CA LYS A 21 -0.79 2.45 21.54
C LYS A 21 -1.04 2.89 22.98
N SER A 22 -1.49 1.98 23.83
CA SER A 22 -1.70 2.25 25.27
C SER A 22 -0.39 2.53 26.00
N HIS A 23 0.67 1.77 25.74
CA HIS A 23 1.96 1.95 26.40
C HIS A 23 2.81 3.08 25.78
N PHE A 24 2.58 3.35 24.49
CA PHE A 24 3.36 4.32 23.70
C PHE A 24 2.42 5.25 22.92
N PRO A 25 1.67 6.15 23.58
CA PRO A 25 0.63 6.95 22.94
C PRO A 25 1.14 7.93 21.87
N HIS A 26 2.45 8.23 21.87
CA HIS A 26 3.10 9.06 20.86
C HIS A 26 3.44 8.31 19.56
N ILE A 27 3.40 6.97 19.57
CA ILE A 27 3.68 6.15 18.39
C ILE A 27 2.44 6.10 17.49
N LYS A 28 2.68 6.26 16.19
CA LYS A 28 1.66 6.04 15.15
C LYS A 28 1.78 4.64 14.57
N VAL A 29 0.65 3.99 14.41
CA VAL A 29 0.56 2.63 13.85
C VAL A 29 0.13 2.72 12.39
N MET A 30 1.00 2.29 11.50
CA MET A 30 0.68 2.10 10.07
C MET A 30 0.44 0.61 9.81
N ARG A 31 -0.78 0.27 9.38
CA ARG A 31 -1.15 -1.11 9.10
C ARG A 31 -1.11 -1.39 7.60
N SER A 32 -0.36 -2.40 7.19
CA SER A 32 -0.38 -2.90 5.81
C SER A 32 -1.70 -3.62 5.52
N ILE A 33 -2.36 -3.24 4.43
CA ILE A 33 -3.59 -3.82 3.91
C ILE A 33 -3.26 -4.52 2.58
N PRO A 34 -3.32 -5.86 2.54
CA PRO A 34 -3.02 -6.61 1.34
C PRO A 34 -4.10 -6.39 0.28
N ILE A 35 -3.70 -6.02 -0.92
CA ILE A 35 -4.58 -5.87 -2.08
C ILE A 35 -4.06 -6.75 -3.22
N GLN A 36 -4.90 -7.59 -3.77
CA GLN A 36 -4.55 -8.40 -4.92
C GLN A 36 -4.37 -7.56 -6.19
N GLN A 37 -3.65 -8.09 -7.19
CA GLN A 37 -3.52 -7.44 -8.50
C GLN A 37 -4.82 -7.47 -9.28
N THR A 38 -5.56 -8.57 -9.18
CA THR A 38 -6.86 -8.77 -9.84
C THR A 38 -7.97 -8.37 -8.87
N GLY A 39 -8.93 -7.60 -9.35
CA GLY A 39 -10.13 -7.25 -8.59
C GLY A 39 -11.17 -8.37 -8.63
N GLY A 40 -12.17 -8.31 -7.75
CA GLY A 40 -13.26 -9.27 -7.69
C GLY A 40 -13.90 -9.32 -6.30
N ALA A 41 -14.42 -10.50 -5.92
CA ALA A 41 -15.01 -10.76 -4.60
C ALA A 41 -14.08 -10.41 -3.43
N GLU A 42 -12.79 -10.58 -3.64
CA GLU A 42 -11.71 -10.29 -2.67
C GLU A 42 -11.61 -8.81 -2.27
N ALA A 43 -12.15 -7.89 -3.09
CA ALA A 43 -12.20 -6.48 -2.72
C ALA A 43 -13.05 -6.24 -1.46
N LEU A 44 -14.15 -6.98 -1.29
CA LEU A 44 -15.00 -6.89 -0.10
C LEU A 44 -14.29 -7.44 1.15
N GLU A 45 -13.53 -8.52 1.00
CA GLU A 45 -12.72 -9.09 2.09
C GLU A 45 -11.63 -8.12 2.52
N THR A 46 -10.95 -7.47 1.56
CA THR A 46 -9.95 -6.43 1.85
C THR A 46 -10.55 -5.27 2.66
N LEU A 47 -11.73 -4.76 2.26
CA LEU A 47 -12.39 -3.68 2.97
C LEU A 47 -12.88 -4.11 4.37
N ALA A 48 -13.41 -5.33 4.49
CA ALA A 48 -13.82 -5.88 5.78
C ALA A 48 -12.61 -6.05 6.71
N PHE A 49 -11.49 -6.53 6.19
CA PHE A 49 -10.23 -6.63 6.93
C PHE A 49 -9.75 -5.26 7.41
N ALA A 50 -9.71 -4.26 6.53
CA ALA A 50 -9.29 -2.90 6.88
C ALA A 50 -10.16 -2.31 8.00
N ARG A 51 -11.49 -2.43 7.91
CA ARG A 51 -12.43 -1.94 8.94
C ARG A 51 -12.16 -2.51 10.34
N ARG A 52 -11.70 -3.75 10.45
CA ARG A 52 -11.35 -4.37 11.75
C ARG A 52 -10.14 -3.70 12.39
N PHE A 53 -9.16 -3.27 11.60
CA PHE A 53 -7.92 -2.66 12.09
C PHE A 53 -7.99 -1.13 12.24
N GLU A 54 -8.98 -0.49 11.65
CA GLU A 54 -9.12 0.97 11.64
C GLU A 54 -9.11 1.58 13.06
N PRO A 55 -9.79 1.02 14.09
CA PRO A 55 -9.81 1.60 15.43
C PRO A 55 -8.43 1.60 16.13
N THR A 56 -7.50 0.75 15.72
CA THR A 56 -6.18 0.61 16.33
C THR A 56 -5.03 1.07 15.44
N SER A 57 -5.33 1.62 14.27
CA SER A 57 -4.36 2.12 13.30
C SER A 57 -4.50 3.63 13.13
N ASP A 58 -3.42 4.29 12.77
CA ASP A 58 -3.38 5.72 12.42
C ASP A 58 -3.28 5.94 10.92
N PHE A 59 -2.75 4.96 10.18
CA PHE A 59 -2.62 4.94 8.73
C PHE A 59 -2.84 3.54 8.19
N PHE A 60 -3.33 3.45 6.96
CA PHE A 60 -3.22 2.25 6.16
C PHE A 60 -2.16 2.42 5.08
N LEU A 61 -1.42 1.34 4.82
CA LEU A 61 -0.51 1.21 3.70
C LEU A 61 -1.04 0.10 2.80
N THR A 62 -1.39 0.39 1.55
CA THR A 62 -1.73 -0.69 0.62
C THR A 62 -0.48 -1.47 0.27
N ASP A 63 -0.61 -2.77 0.03
CA ASP A 63 0.52 -3.55 -0.46
C ASP A 63 0.05 -4.67 -1.39
N THR A 64 0.90 -5.05 -2.34
CA THR A 64 0.50 -6.02 -3.36
C THR A 64 0.63 -7.44 -2.83
N PHE A 65 -0.49 -8.15 -2.81
CA PHE A 65 -0.56 -9.57 -2.52
C PHE A 65 -0.66 -10.38 -3.82
N LEU A 66 0.25 -11.34 -4.00
CA LEU A 66 0.24 -12.27 -5.12
C LEU A 66 -0.39 -13.59 -4.66
N SER A 67 -1.58 -13.89 -5.13
CA SER A 67 -2.21 -15.21 -4.88
C SER A 67 -1.55 -16.28 -5.74
N LYS A 68 -1.60 -17.54 -5.27
CA LYS A 68 -1.14 -18.72 -6.05
C LYS A 68 -1.83 -18.83 -7.42
N ALA A 69 -3.09 -18.42 -7.49
CA ALA A 69 -3.89 -18.46 -8.72
C ALA A 69 -3.43 -17.44 -9.79
N SER A 70 -2.68 -16.42 -9.42
CA SER A 70 -2.23 -15.35 -10.33
C SER A 70 -0.97 -15.69 -11.12
N GLY A 71 -0.45 -16.94 -11.03
CA GLY A 71 0.77 -17.35 -11.74
C GLY A 71 2.03 -16.58 -11.33
N GLY A 72 2.00 -15.92 -10.19
CA GLY A 72 3.14 -15.16 -9.65
C GLY A 72 4.29 -16.10 -9.33
N ASP A 73 5.48 -15.80 -9.85
CA ASP A 73 6.70 -16.50 -9.50
C ASP A 73 6.94 -16.34 -7.99
N GLN A 74 6.73 -17.41 -7.24
CA GLN A 74 6.91 -17.44 -5.79
C GLN A 74 8.36 -17.19 -5.37
N ASN A 75 9.33 -17.34 -6.29
CA ASN A 75 10.73 -17.03 -6.05
C ASN A 75 11.02 -15.53 -5.96
N SER A 76 10.07 -14.66 -6.33
CA SER A 76 10.21 -13.20 -6.20
C SER A 76 9.95 -12.67 -4.79
N GLN A 77 9.36 -13.50 -3.91
CA GLN A 77 9.07 -13.14 -2.52
C GLN A 77 10.06 -13.80 -1.55
N PRO A 78 10.49 -13.10 -0.49
CA PRO A 78 11.48 -13.64 0.45
C PRO A 78 10.97 -14.83 1.26
N VAL A 79 9.64 -14.93 1.47
CA VAL A 79 8.97 -16.01 2.21
C VAL A 79 7.60 -16.23 1.61
N GLN A 80 7.12 -17.47 1.60
CA GLN A 80 5.77 -17.81 1.16
C GLN A 80 4.71 -17.09 2.01
N GLY A 81 3.76 -16.39 1.35
CA GLY A 81 2.72 -15.61 2.02
C GLY A 81 3.15 -14.21 2.46
N PHE A 82 4.37 -13.79 2.10
CA PHE A 82 4.82 -12.43 2.34
C PHE A 82 4.03 -11.45 1.47
N VAL A 83 3.59 -10.34 2.06
CA VAL A 83 2.90 -9.26 1.36
C VAL A 83 3.90 -8.15 1.07
N GLY A 84 3.95 -7.70 -0.19
CA GLY A 84 4.80 -6.58 -0.60
C GLY A 84 6.14 -6.95 -1.25
N ILE A 85 6.91 -5.91 -1.58
CA ILE A 85 8.23 -5.98 -2.24
C ILE A 85 8.20 -6.73 -3.58
N THR A 86 7.04 -6.79 -4.22
CA THR A 86 6.85 -7.49 -5.49
C THR A 86 7.23 -6.63 -6.70
N GLY A 87 7.28 -5.30 -6.54
CA GLY A 87 7.40 -4.34 -7.63
C GLY A 87 6.19 -4.31 -8.58
N LYS A 88 5.13 -5.04 -8.26
CA LYS A 88 3.90 -5.12 -9.05
C LYS A 88 2.83 -4.21 -8.46
N VAL A 89 2.05 -3.59 -9.34
CA VAL A 89 0.96 -2.70 -8.98
C VAL A 89 -0.20 -3.51 -8.39
N CYS A 90 -0.76 -3.05 -7.27
CA CYS A 90 -1.99 -3.60 -6.71
C CYS A 90 -3.23 -3.12 -7.51
N ASN A 91 -4.38 -3.71 -7.26
CA ASN A 91 -5.62 -3.28 -7.91
C ASN A 91 -6.04 -1.88 -7.42
N TRP A 92 -5.85 -0.86 -8.25
CA TRP A 92 -6.14 0.53 -7.88
C TRP A 92 -7.64 0.81 -7.70
N LYS A 93 -8.53 0.05 -8.34
CA LYS A 93 -9.98 0.18 -8.07
C LYS A 93 -10.32 -0.24 -6.63
N THR A 94 -9.68 -1.28 -6.13
CA THR A 94 -9.83 -1.73 -4.74
C THR A 94 -9.16 -0.74 -3.78
N ALA A 95 -7.95 -0.24 -4.12
CA ALA A 95 -7.25 0.77 -3.34
C ALA A 95 -8.08 2.07 -3.23
N ARG A 96 -8.73 2.51 -4.32
CA ARG A 96 -9.65 3.64 -4.32
C ARG A 96 -10.82 3.45 -3.36
N LYS A 97 -11.50 2.29 -3.45
CA LYS A 97 -12.61 1.98 -2.52
C LYS A 97 -12.15 2.01 -1.07
N LEU A 98 -10.93 1.54 -0.79
CA LEU A 98 -10.34 1.62 0.55
C LEU A 98 -10.12 3.08 0.95
N ALA A 99 -9.52 3.90 0.09
CA ALA A 99 -9.27 5.32 0.37
C ALA A 99 -10.58 6.10 0.62
N GLU A 100 -11.64 5.83 -0.17
CA GLU A 100 -12.95 6.48 -0.02
C GLU A 100 -13.73 6.02 1.22
N SER A 101 -13.56 4.78 1.67
CA SER A 101 -14.33 4.20 2.79
C SER A 101 -13.61 4.26 4.13
N SER A 102 -12.31 4.53 4.14
CA SER A 102 -11.49 4.60 5.36
C SER A 102 -11.66 5.93 6.07
N ARG A 103 -11.74 5.91 7.41
CA ARG A 103 -11.72 7.11 8.27
C ARG A 103 -10.30 7.58 8.60
N ILE A 104 -9.29 6.77 8.29
CA ILE A 104 -7.89 7.10 8.50
C ILE A 104 -7.16 7.20 7.15
N PRO A 105 -6.08 7.99 7.06
CA PRO A 105 -5.37 8.19 5.81
C PRO A 105 -4.84 6.88 5.23
N VAL A 106 -4.98 6.73 3.90
CA VAL A 106 -4.48 5.58 3.14
C VAL A 106 -3.29 6.00 2.30
N ILE A 107 -2.17 5.32 2.48
CA ILE A 107 -0.95 5.50 1.69
C ILE A 107 -0.94 4.42 0.59
N LEU A 108 -0.85 4.85 -0.66
CA LEU A 108 -0.80 3.96 -1.80
C LEU A 108 0.62 3.40 -1.98
N ALA A 109 0.76 2.11 -1.80
CA ALA A 109 1.98 1.35 -2.06
C ALA A 109 1.70 0.16 -2.99
N GLY A 110 2.74 -0.61 -3.30
CA GLY A 110 2.68 -1.72 -4.24
C GLY A 110 2.94 -1.27 -5.67
N GLY A 111 4.17 -1.43 -6.14
CA GLY A 111 4.58 -1.13 -7.51
C GLY A 111 4.53 0.34 -7.93
N ILE A 112 4.59 1.26 -6.96
CA ILE A 112 4.66 2.70 -7.27
C ILE A 112 6.06 3.08 -7.72
N SER A 113 6.12 3.85 -8.80
CA SER A 113 7.33 4.36 -9.44
C SER A 113 7.16 5.83 -9.86
N PRO A 114 8.24 6.54 -10.22
CA PRO A 114 8.13 7.88 -10.79
C PRO A 114 7.21 7.96 -12.01
N GLN A 115 7.12 6.88 -12.80
CA GLN A 115 6.38 6.84 -14.07
C GLN A 115 4.86 6.66 -13.87
N ASN A 116 4.42 6.08 -12.75
CA ASN A 116 3.02 5.78 -12.51
C ASN A 116 2.42 6.46 -11.27
N ALA A 117 3.23 7.20 -10.50
CA ALA A 117 2.78 7.84 -9.27
C ALA A 117 1.63 8.84 -9.52
N VAL A 118 1.71 9.64 -10.59
CA VAL A 118 0.66 10.61 -10.95
C VAL A 118 -0.65 9.89 -11.23
N ASP A 119 -0.62 8.83 -12.05
CA ASP A 119 -1.80 8.03 -12.38
C ASP A 119 -2.40 7.38 -11.13
N GLY A 120 -1.53 6.84 -10.26
CA GLY A 120 -1.95 6.26 -8.97
C GLY A 120 -2.65 7.27 -8.07
N ILE A 121 -2.11 8.48 -7.96
CA ILE A 121 -2.69 9.58 -7.18
C ILE A 121 -4.05 9.98 -7.77
N GLN A 122 -4.13 10.15 -9.08
CA GLN A 122 -5.38 10.57 -9.76
C GLN A 122 -6.47 9.51 -9.71
N GLN A 123 -6.12 8.22 -9.76
CA GLN A 123 -7.10 7.14 -9.76
C GLN A 123 -7.53 6.73 -8.36
N VAL A 124 -6.63 6.78 -7.37
CA VAL A 124 -6.89 6.27 -6.02
C VAL A 124 -7.28 7.37 -5.04
N HIS A 125 -6.79 8.59 -5.23
CA HIS A 125 -6.92 9.72 -4.30
C HIS A 125 -6.39 9.37 -2.89
N PRO A 126 -5.16 8.82 -2.77
CA PRO A 126 -4.59 8.45 -1.49
C PRO A 126 -4.11 9.69 -0.73
N ALA A 127 -3.88 9.55 0.57
CA ALA A 127 -3.26 10.59 1.39
C ALA A 127 -1.74 10.75 1.13
N GLY A 128 -1.13 9.78 0.47
CA GLY A 128 0.27 9.78 0.07
C GLY A 128 0.63 8.54 -0.70
N VAL A 129 1.88 8.45 -1.16
CA VAL A 129 2.39 7.28 -1.89
C VAL A 129 3.68 6.77 -1.25
N ASP A 130 3.92 5.45 -1.37
CA ASP A 130 5.15 4.78 -0.97
C ASP A 130 5.76 4.00 -2.15
N SER A 131 7.08 4.02 -2.26
CA SER A 131 7.82 3.27 -3.25
C SER A 131 9.04 2.58 -2.66
N CYS A 132 9.08 1.26 -2.77
CA CYS A 132 10.22 0.46 -2.36
C CYS A 132 11.07 0.01 -3.56
N THR A 133 10.61 -1.00 -4.29
CA THR A 133 11.41 -1.71 -5.31
C THR A 133 11.74 -0.85 -6.53
N LEU A 134 10.77 -0.08 -7.03
CA LEU A 134 10.91 0.64 -8.30
C LEU A 134 11.73 1.93 -8.20
N THR A 135 12.10 2.34 -6.98
CA THR A 135 13.08 3.39 -6.72
C THR A 135 14.47 2.86 -6.36
N ASN A 136 14.69 1.55 -6.46
CA ASN A 136 16.00 0.97 -6.21
C ASN A 136 16.97 1.21 -7.38
N ALA A 137 18.26 1.29 -7.04
CA ALA A 137 19.36 1.26 -8.00
C ALA A 137 19.48 -0.12 -8.64
N HIS A 138 20.10 -0.19 -9.82
CA HIS A 138 20.38 -1.43 -10.52
C HIS A 138 21.87 -1.73 -10.54
N ASP A 139 22.22 -3.00 -10.61
CA ASP A 139 23.59 -3.45 -10.88
C ASP A 139 23.93 -3.32 -12.37
N LYS A 140 25.18 -3.70 -12.72
CA LYS A 140 25.68 -3.70 -14.11
C LYS A 140 24.90 -4.62 -15.08
N ASN A 141 24.10 -5.55 -14.54
CA ASN A 141 23.29 -6.49 -15.30
C ASN A 141 21.81 -6.04 -15.37
N GLY A 142 21.48 -4.82 -14.88
CA GLY A 142 20.14 -4.28 -14.85
C GLY A 142 19.24 -4.88 -13.75
N ARG A 143 19.82 -5.60 -12.76
CA ARG A 143 19.04 -6.19 -11.65
C ARG A 143 18.92 -5.18 -10.51
N PRO A 144 17.73 -5.02 -9.91
CA PRO A 144 17.56 -4.11 -8.78
C PRO A 144 18.41 -4.56 -7.58
N ILE A 145 19.19 -3.63 -7.04
CA ILE A 145 19.93 -3.85 -5.80
C ILE A 145 18.95 -3.57 -4.65
N ARG A 146 18.56 -4.62 -3.95
CA ARG A 146 17.57 -4.56 -2.89
C ARG A 146 17.94 -3.52 -1.83
N PHE A 147 16.99 -2.64 -1.51
CA PHE A 147 17.08 -1.54 -0.54
C PHE A 147 18.13 -0.44 -0.85
N LYS A 148 18.91 -0.55 -1.92
CA LYS A 148 19.77 0.53 -2.36
C LYS A 148 18.99 1.49 -3.25
N LYS A 149 18.72 2.69 -2.76
CA LYS A 149 17.95 3.69 -3.53
C LYS A 149 18.78 4.34 -4.63
N ASP A 150 18.12 4.59 -5.75
CA ASP A 150 18.60 5.46 -6.82
C ASP A 150 18.08 6.88 -6.54
N LEU A 151 18.98 7.79 -6.20
CA LEU A 151 18.62 9.16 -5.83
C LEU A 151 17.91 9.92 -6.95
N ALA A 152 18.25 9.65 -8.21
CA ALA A 152 17.58 10.27 -9.35
C ALA A 152 16.12 9.82 -9.44
N LYS A 153 15.85 8.51 -9.26
CA LYS A 153 14.48 7.98 -9.23
C LYS A 153 13.69 8.51 -8.02
N VAL A 154 14.32 8.62 -6.85
CA VAL A 154 13.67 9.20 -5.67
C VAL A 154 13.29 10.65 -5.94
N LYS A 155 14.20 11.44 -6.51
CA LYS A 155 13.93 12.83 -6.89
C LYS A 155 12.76 12.92 -7.89
N GLN A 156 12.79 12.11 -8.96
CA GLN A 156 11.71 12.06 -9.95
C GLN A 156 10.37 11.69 -9.32
N LEU A 157 10.35 10.74 -8.37
CA LEU A 157 9.13 10.39 -7.65
C LEU A 157 8.58 11.58 -6.85
N VAL A 158 9.44 12.27 -6.11
CA VAL A 158 9.04 13.45 -5.32
C VAL A 158 8.50 14.55 -6.22
N GLU A 159 9.15 14.83 -7.35
CA GLU A 159 8.71 15.82 -8.33
C GLU A 159 7.34 15.45 -8.94
N ALA A 160 7.14 14.17 -9.29
CA ALA A 160 5.86 13.68 -9.82
C ALA A 160 4.72 13.84 -8.79
N VAL A 161 4.97 13.50 -7.51
CA VAL A 161 3.99 13.64 -6.43
C VAL A 161 3.64 15.11 -6.19
N ARG A 162 4.65 16.00 -6.11
CA ARG A 162 4.43 17.44 -5.92
C ARG A 162 3.68 18.07 -7.08
N GLY A 163 3.99 17.67 -8.31
CA GLY A 163 3.26 18.14 -9.49
C GLY A 163 1.79 17.70 -9.48
N ALA A 164 1.51 16.47 -9.07
CA ALA A 164 0.14 15.98 -8.94
C ALA A 164 -0.65 16.72 -7.83
N GLU A 165 -0.01 17.04 -6.70
CA GLU A 165 -0.60 17.79 -5.59
C GLU A 165 -1.04 19.19 -6.05
N ILE A 166 -0.18 19.92 -6.76
CA ILE A 166 -0.49 21.25 -7.31
C ILE A 166 -1.67 21.16 -8.30
N ALA A 167 -1.65 20.19 -9.21
CA ALA A 167 -2.71 20.02 -10.20
C ALA A 167 -4.07 19.63 -9.59
N LEU A 168 -4.09 18.98 -8.44
CA LEU A 168 -5.32 18.68 -7.70
C LEU A 168 -5.84 19.92 -6.96
N SER A 169 -4.97 20.69 -6.33
CA SER A 169 -5.35 21.92 -5.60
C SER A 169 -5.98 22.95 -6.53
N SER A 170 -5.41 23.19 -7.71
CA SER A 170 -5.94 24.16 -8.68
C SER A 170 -7.34 23.80 -9.19
N ARG A 171 -7.70 22.50 -9.28
CA ARG A 171 -9.04 22.06 -9.68
C ARG A 171 -10.11 22.32 -8.62
N TYR A 172 -9.73 22.39 -7.35
CA TYR A 172 -10.67 22.71 -6.25
C TYR A 172 -10.96 24.21 -6.22
N ASP A 173 -9.96 25.05 -6.51
CA ASP A 173 -10.11 26.51 -6.51
C ASP A 173 -10.97 27.01 -7.70
N ASP A 174 -10.91 26.32 -8.85
CA ASP A 174 -11.71 26.67 -10.05
C ASP A 174 -13.20 26.26 -9.92
N ASN A 175 -13.57 25.47 -8.93
CA ASN A 175 -14.95 24.99 -8.72
C ASN A 175 -15.61 25.53 -7.43
N ALA A 176 -14.97 26.45 -6.74
CA ALA A 176 -15.48 27.12 -5.54
C ALA A 176 -15.99 28.54 -5.86
#